data_5daba944f3b6580e56aab5a38bbcb471
#
_entry.id   5daba944f3b6580e56aab5a38bbcb471
#
_cell.length_a   1.000
_cell.length_b   1.000
_cell.length_c   1.000
_cell.angle_alpha   90.00
_cell.angle_beta   90.00
_cell.angle_gamma   90.00
#
_symmetry.space_group_name_H-M   'P 1'
#
loop_
_entity.id
_entity.type
_entity.pdbx_description
1 polymer ?
#
loop_
_entity_poly.entity_id
_entity_poly.type
_entity_poly.pdbx_seq_one_letter_code
_entity_poly.pdbx_strand_id
1 'polypeptide(L)'
;MEVPIVSEMTGGAGPLSHYVLRLYITGKTSKSELAIANLRRICNEELRGQYELQIIDVLEHPQVAEDDKILATPTLIKRLPPPLRRVIGDLSDKHKVLLGLEVRPDSTPPGREPGQP
;
A
#
# COMPACT_ATOMS: atom_id res chain seq x y z
N MET A 1 8.91 20.06 9.13
CA MET A 1 7.88 20.47 8.25
C MET A 1 6.95 19.35 7.83
N GLU A 2 5.69 19.59 7.98
CA GLU A 2 4.74 18.55 7.72
C GLU A 2 4.21 18.57 6.31
N VAL A 3 4.07 17.41 5.72
CA VAL A 3 3.50 17.28 4.40
C VAL A 3 2.04 16.88 4.56
N PRO A 4 1.11 17.63 3.95
CA PRO A 4 -0.28 17.20 4.01
C PRO A 4 -0.46 15.88 3.30
N ILE A 5 -0.96 14.92 3.99
CA ILE A 5 -1.17 13.59 3.48
C ILE A 5 -2.61 13.20 3.71
N VAL A 6 -3.25 12.70 2.67
CA VAL A 6 -4.56 12.13 2.83
C VAL A 6 -4.37 10.76 3.44
N SER A 7 -4.84 10.61 4.65
CA SER A 7 -4.60 9.40 5.39
C SER A 7 -5.92 8.78 5.80
N GLU A 8 -6.05 7.49 5.62
CA GLU A 8 -7.26 6.77 5.99
C GLU A 8 -6.90 5.65 6.92
N MET A 9 -7.55 5.65 8.05
CA MET A 9 -7.35 4.58 9.00
C MET A 9 -8.67 3.90 9.23
N THR A 10 -8.70 2.61 9.06
CA THR A 10 -9.90 1.84 9.24
C THR A 10 -9.68 0.79 10.28
N GLY A 11 -10.72 0.54 11.04
CA GLY A 11 -10.66 -0.47 12.07
C GLY A 11 -9.83 -0.04 13.24
N GLY A 12 -10.01 -0.68 14.34
CA GLY A 12 -9.18 -0.44 15.49
C GLY A 12 -8.07 -1.45 15.52
N ALA A 13 -7.21 -1.37 14.58
CA ALA A 13 -6.26 -2.40 14.35
C ALA A 13 -5.39 -2.70 15.57
N GLY A 14 -5.11 -3.96 15.75
CA GLY A 14 -4.12 -4.35 16.71
C GLY A 14 -2.75 -3.99 16.18
N PRO A 15 -1.83 -3.71 17.06
CA PRO A 15 -0.52 -3.26 16.63
C PRO A 15 0.29 -4.31 15.89
N LEU A 16 0.02 -5.58 16.13
CA LEU A 16 0.87 -6.62 15.57
C LEU A 16 0.64 -6.86 14.11
N SER A 17 -0.54 -6.55 13.60
CA SER A 17 -0.83 -6.82 12.21
C SER A 17 -1.21 -5.56 11.46
N HIS A 18 -0.77 -4.44 11.96
CA HIS A 18 -1.13 -3.17 11.35
C HIS A 18 -0.18 -2.87 10.19
N TYR A 19 -0.76 -2.62 9.02
CA TYR A 19 0.01 -2.29 7.84
C TYR A 19 -0.02 -0.81 7.58
N VAL A 20 1.11 -0.24 7.20
CA VAL A 20 1.19 1.16 6.80
C VAL A 20 1.60 1.19 5.34
N LEU A 21 0.70 1.71 4.52
CA LEU A 21 0.87 1.73 3.08
C LEU A 21 0.85 3.16 2.58
N ARG A 22 1.68 3.45 1.59
CA ARG A 22 1.72 4.76 0.99
C ARG A 22 1.61 4.62 -0.52
N LEU A 23 0.63 5.30 -1.11
CA LEU A 23 0.40 5.24 -2.54
C LEU A 23 0.72 6.59 -3.15
N TYR A 24 1.64 6.61 -4.11
CA TYR A 24 1.96 7.82 -4.85
C TYR A 24 1.22 7.83 -6.17
N ILE A 25 0.56 8.93 -6.46
CA ILE A 25 -0.21 9.10 -7.69
C ILE A 25 0.20 10.40 -8.36
N THR A 26 -0.21 10.57 -9.61
CA THR A 26 0.00 11.81 -10.34
C THR A 26 -1.36 12.39 -10.69
N GLY A 27 -1.83 13.31 -9.88
CA GLY A 27 -3.10 13.97 -10.11
C GLY A 27 -4.27 13.03 -10.15
N LYS A 28 -5.36 13.52 -10.70
CA LYS A 28 -6.59 12.73 -10.79
C LYS A 28 -6.74 12.17 -12.19
N THR A 29 -5.88 11.24 -12.50
CA THR A 29 -5.98 10.56 -13.79
C THR A 29 -6.75 9.26 -13.61
N SER A 30 -7.18 8.70 -14.73
CA SER A 30 -7.87 7.41 -14.69
C SER A 30 -7.00 6.36 -14.02
N LYS A 31 -5.72 6.39 -14.31
CA LYS A 31 -4.81 5.40 -13.74
C LYS A 31 -4.66 5.58 -12.24
N SER A 32 -4.58 6.82 -11.79
CA SER A 32 -4.52 7.09 -10.36
C SER A 32 -5.77 6.61 -9.64
N GLU A 33 -6.92 6.92 -10.22
CA GLU A 33 -8.17 6.54 -9.59
C GLU A 33 -8.35 5.03 -9.56
N LEU A 34 -7.92 4.38 -10.62
CA LEU A 34 -7.99 2.93 -10.67
C LEU A 34 -7.10 2.30 -9.60
N ALA A 35 -5.90 2.85 -9.45
CA ALA A 35 -4.98 2.34 -8.44
C ALA A 35 -5.56 2.49 -7.04
N ILE A 36 -6.18 3.63 -6.77
CA ILE A 36 -6.79 3.85 -5.46
C ILE A 36 -7.92 2.86 -5.21
N ALA A 37 -8.78 2.70 -6.20
CA ALA A 37 -9.92 1.79 -6.04
C ALA A 37 -9.44 0.35 -5.86
N ASN A 38 -8.48 -0.06 -6.65
CA ASN A 38 -7.95 -1.41 -6.54
C ASN A 38 -7.30 -1.63 -5.18
N LEU A 39 -6.55 -0.66 -4.72
CA LEU A 39 -5.86 -0.80 -3.44
C LEU A 39 -6.84 -0.90 -2.29
N ARG A 40 -7.88 -0.06 -2.30
CA ARG A 40 -8.87 -0.13 -1.23
C ARG A 40 -9.56 -1.47 -1.21
N ARG A 41 -9.87 -1.99 -2.38
CA ARG A 41 -10.51 -3.31 -2.44
C ARG A 41 -9.59 -4.38 -1.89
N ILE A 42 -8.33 -4.35 -2.28
CA ILE A 42 -7.36 -5.34 -1.81
C ILE A 42 -7.21 -5.26 -0.30
N CYS A 43 -7.08 -4.05 0.22
CA CYS A 43 -6.91 -3.88 1.65
C CYS A 43 -8.11 -4.36 2.43
N ASN A 44 -9.30 -4.06 1.93
CA ASN A 44 -10.51 -4.48 2.62
C ASN A 44 -10.66 -6.00 2.60
N GLU A 45 -10.26 -6.61 1.49
CA GLU A 45 -10.42 -8.06 1.38
C GLU A 45 -9.32 -8.82 2.12
N GLU A 46 -8.10 -8.31 2.08
CA GLU A 46 -6.97 -9.08 2.58
C GLU A 46 -6.46 -8.61 3.93
N LEU A 47 -6.61 -7.35 4.23
CA LEU A 47 -6.10 -6.81 5.50
C LEU A 47 -7.20 -6.55 6.51
N ARG A 48 -8.44 -6.65 6.09
CA ARG A 48 -9.59 -6.59 6.98
C ARG A 48 -9.58 -5.35 7.87
N GLY A 49 -9.21 -4.22 7.30
CA GLY A 49 -9.22 -2.97 8.03
C GLY A 49 -8.01 -2.74 8.90
N GLN A 50 -7.06 -3.63 8.89
CA GLN A 50 -5.88 -3.46 9.73
C GLN A 50 -4.79 -2.80 8.92
N TYR A 51 -5.06 -1.58 8.49
CA TYR A 51 -4.10 -0.87 7.66
C TYR A 51 -4.31 0.63 7.79
N GLU A 52 -3.27 1.36 7.50
CA GLU A 52 -3.31 2.80 7.33
C GLU A 52 -2.85 3.10 5.92
N LEU A 53 -3.63 3.87 5.20
CA LEU A 53 -3.32 4.20 3.81
C LEU A 53 -3.08 5.68 3.67
N GLN A 54 -1.92 6.04 3.14
CA GLN A 54 -1.56 7.42 2.83
C GLN A 54 -1.49 7.57 1.33
N ILE A 55 -2.19 8.56 0.80
CA ILE A 55 -2.20 8.81 -0.64
C ILE A 55 -1.53 10.15 -0.88
N ILE A 56 -0.49 10.14 -1.71
CA ILE A 56 0.30 11.35 -1.97
C ILE A 56 0.32 11.63 -3.45
N ASP A 57 -0.10 12.84 -3.83
CA ASP A 57 -0.04 13.30 -5.20
C ASP A 57 1.33 13.92 -5.42
N VAL A 58 2.12 13.33 -6.33
CA VAL A 58 3.48 13.82 -6.54
C VAL A 58 3.51 15.21 -7.14
N LEU A 59 2.42 15.63 -7.78
CA LEU A 59 2.36 16.98 -8.31
C LEU A 59 2.24 18.01 -7.21
N GLU A 60 1.62 17.63 -6.10
CA GLU A 60 1.45 18.55 -4.98
C GLU A 60 2.56 18.44 -3.97
N HIS A 61 3.22 17.29 -3.94
CA HIS A 61 4.27 17.05 -2.95
C HIS A 61 5.49 16.44 -3.60
N PRO A 62 6.13 17.18 -4.52
CA PRO A 62 7.26 16.60 -5.25
C PRO A 62 8.46 16.26 -4.38
N GLN A 63 8.64 17.00 -3.28
CA GLN A 63 9.78 16.71 -2.42
C GLN A 63 9.63 15.36 -1.73
N VAL A 64 8.42 15.03 -1.30
CA VAL A 64 8.19 13.74 -0.66
C VAL A 64 8.44 12.61 -1.65
N ALA A 65 7.99 12.80 -2.89
CA ALA A 65 8.20 11.80 -3.92
C ALA A 65 9.68 11.62 -4.20
N GLU A 66 10.42 12.71 -4.23
CA GLU A 66 11.86 12.64 -4.47
C GLU A 66 12.56 11.93 -3.32
N ASP A 67 12.15 12.21 -2.10
CA ASP A 67 12.74 11.56 -0.94
C ASP A 67 12.55 10.05 -0.97
N ASP A 68 11.41 9.62 -1.46
CA ASP A 68 11.11 8.19 -1.57
C ASP A 68 11.55 7.61 -2.90
N LYS A 69 12.20 8.40 -3.73
CA LYS A 69 12.74 7.96 -5.01
C LYS A 69 11.67 7.37 -5.91
N ILE A 70 10.59 8.12 -6.06
CA ILE A 70 9.47 7.69 -6.89
C ILE A 70 9.79 8.05 -8.34
N LEU A 71 9.99 7.04 -9.15
CA LEU A 71 10.34 7.24 -10.56
C LEU A 71 9.15 7.08 -11.49
N ALA A 72 8.08 6.50 -10.99
CA ALA A 72 6.89 6.27 -11.81
C ALA A 72 5.69 6.26 -10.88
N THR A 73 4.52 6.51 -11.43
CA THR A 73 3.27 6.42 -10.67
C THR A 73 2.26 5.64 -11.47
N PRO A 74 1.34 4.98 -10.82
CA PRO A 74 1.24 4.83 -9.36
C PRO A 74 2.32 3.93 -8.79
N THR A 75 2.75 4.23 -7.59
CA THR A 75 3.69 3.38 -6.86
C THR A 75 3.16 3.19 -5.45
N LEU A 76 3.07 1.94 -5.05
CA LEU A 76 2.62 1.59 -3.72
C LEU A 76 3.78 1.11 -2.90
N ILE A 77 3.93 1.67 -1.70
CA ILE A 77 5.01 1.29 -0.80
C ILE A 77 4.40 0.75 0.48
N LYS A 78 4.85 -0.43 0.90
CA LYS A 78 4.55 -0.93 2.23
C LYS A 78 5.65 -0.48 3.15
N ARG A 79 5.31 0.37 4.10
CA ARG A 79 6.30 0.89 5.03
C ARG A 79 6.40 0.04 6.27
N LEU A 80 5.29 -0.50 6.71
CA LEU A 80 5.26 -1.39 7.87
C LEU A 80 4.29 -2.50 7.59
N PRO A 81 4.53 -3.69 8.09
CA PRO A 81 5.74 -4.11 8.81
C PRO A 81 6.89 -4.31 7.82
N PRO A 82 8.11 -4.28 8.32
CA PRO A 82 9.25 -4.53 7.44
C PRO A 82 9.17 -5.94 6.86
N PRO A 83 9.81 -6.15 5.74
CA PRO A 83 10.69 -5.25 5.02
C PRO A 83 9.90 -4.25 4.17
N LEU A 84 10.51 -3.12 3.89
CA LEU A 84 9.93 -2.14 2.99
C LEU A 84 9.86 -2.71 1.59
N ARG A 85 8.71 -2.60 0.96
CA ARG A 85 8.51 -3.13 -0.39
C ARG A 85 7.72 -2.13 -1.21
N ARG A 86 7.89 -2.17 -2.52
CA ARG A 86 7.12 -1.30 -3.40
C ARG A 86 6.64 -2.06 -4.62
N VAL A 87 5.51 -1.63 -5.14
CA VAL A 87 4.90 -2.19 -6.34
C VAL A 87 4.51 -1.02 -7.23
N ILE A 88 4.84 -1.11 -8.51
CA ILE A 88 4.54 -0.06 -9.48
C ILE A 88 3.43 -0.54 -10.39
N GLY A 89 2.46 0.33 -10.66
CA GLY A 89 1.38 0.02 -11.58
C GLY A 89 0.03 0.34 -10.99
N ASP A 90 -1.03 0.00 -11.72
CA ASP A 90 -2.38 0.37 -11.32
C ASP A 90 -2.99 -0.60 -10.31
N LEU A 91 -2.23 -1.58 -9.87
CA LEU A 91 -2.64 -2.52 -8.82
C LEU A 91 -3.83 -3.38 -9.23
N SER A 92 -3.96 -3.64 -10.51
CA SER A 92 -5.10 -4.41 -10.99
C SER A 92 -4.97 -5.90 -10.70
N ASP A 93 -3.76 -6.38 -10.48
CA ASP A 93 -3.53 -7.79 -10.19
C ASP A 93 -3.27 -7.97 -8.70
N LYS A 94 -4.33 -8.36 -7.99
CA LYS A 94 -4.24 -8.49 -6.55
C LYS A 94 -3.13 -9.46 -6.12
N HIS A 95 -3.01 -10.55 -6.84
CA HIS A 95 -2.02 -11.57 -6.47
C HIS A 95 -0.61 -11.00 -6.55
N LYS A 96 -0.32 -10.27 -7.62
CA LYS A 96 0.99 -9.65 -7.76
C LYS A 96 1.26 -8.61 -6.70
N VAL A 97 0.21 -7.86 -6.34
CA VAL A 97 0.37 -6.84 -5.31
C VAL A 97 0.73 -7.49 -3.98
N LEU A 98 0.00 -8.53 -3.61
CA LEU A 98 0.26 -9.19 -2.34
C LEU A 98 1.63 -9.82 -2.29
N LEU A 99 2.03 -10.44 -3.39
CA LEU A 99 3.36 -11.04 -3.44
C LEU A 99 4.45 -9.98 -3.39
N GLY A 100 4.26 -8.91 -4.15
CA GLY A 100 5.27 -7.85 -4.23
C GLY A 100 5.46 -7.13 -2.92
N LEU A 101 4.41 -6.98 -2.15
CA LEU A 101 4.50 -6.31 -0.86
C LEU A 101 4.84 -7.26 0.27
N GLU A 102 4.84 -8.55 0.01
CA GLU A 102 5.04 -9.55 1.05
C GLU A 102 3.99 -9.40 2.15
N VAL A 103 2.77 -9.16 1.72
CA VAL A 103 1.66 -9.09 2.65
C VAL A 103 1.16 -10.49 2.92
N ARG A 104 0.95 -10.79 4.18
CA ARG A 104 0.43 -12.09 4.56
C ARG A 104 -0.99 -11.92 5.01
N PRO A 105 -1.92 -12.58 4.34
CA PRO A 105 -3.31 -12.50 4.78
C PRO A 105 -3.45 -12.99 6.20
N ASP A 106 -4.44 -12.43 6.85
CA ASP A 106 -4.68 -12.73 8.24
C ASP A 106 -4.85 -14.22 8.50
N SER A 107 -5.40 -14.91 7.53
CA SER A 107 -5.70 -16.32 7.69
C SER A 107 -4.48 -17.22 7.60
N THR A 108 -3.34 -16.68 7.22
CA THR A 108 -2.16 -17.50 7.04
C THR A 108 -1.41 -17.60 8.36
N PRO A 109 -1.28 -18.80 8.92
CA PRO A 109 -0.57 -18.95 10.19
C PRO A 109 0.89 -18.57 10.04
N PRO A 110 1.42 -17.91 11.03
CA PRO A 110 2.85 -17.59 11.01
C PRO A 110 3.68 -18.88 11.05
N GLY A 111 4.78 -18.84 10.38
CA GLY A 111 5.66 -19.98 10.37
C GLY A 111 5.25 -21.10 9.48
N ARG A 112 4.07 -20.99 8.89
CA ARG A 112 3.63 -21.99 7.97
C ARG A 112 3.76 -21.47 6.58
N GLU A 113 4.55 -22.10 5.80
CA GLU A 113 4.78 -21.61 4.47
C GLU A 113 4.03 -22.41 3.46
N PRO A 114 3.28 -21.76 2.61
CA PRO A 114 2.59 -22.46 1.55
C PRO A 114 3.61 -23.18 0.69
N GLY A 115 3.33 -24.41 0.39
CA GLY A 115 4.24 -25.17 -0.40
C GLY A 115 5.35 -25.80 0.37
N GLN A 116 5.40 -25.59 1.65
CA GLN A 116 6.37 -26.30 2.47
C GLN A 116 5.86 -27.66 2.83
N PRO A 117 6.65 -28.66 2.67
CA PRO A 117 6.20 -29.98 3.06
C PRO A 117 6.00 -30.08 4.54
#